data_b1b525d7d375ee2230315a375f6a04fe
#
_entry.id   b1b525d7d375ee2230315a375f6a04fe
#
_cell.length_a   1.000
_cell.length_b   1.000
_cell.length_c   1.000
_cell.angle_alpha   90.00
_cell.angle_beta   90.00
_cell.angle_gamma   90.00
#
_symmetry.space_group_name_H-M   'P 1'
#
loop_
_entity.id
_entity.type
_entity.pdbx_description
1 polymer ?
#
loop_
_entity_poly.entity_id
_entity_poly.type
_entity_poly.pdbx_seq_one_letter_code
_entity_poly.pdbx_strand_id
1 'polypeptide(L)'
;SRYKAKKVSTEQLIKEADIISIHTKLNDETKYMFNKETLSIMKPTSVIINCARGGLINEVDLKDALNNEVIAGAAIDVYENEPATDNVMFGAKNLLLTPHLGASSKEAQSNVAIDVANQVADFLKDNKIVNNVNSF
;
A
#
# COMPACT_ATOMS: atom_id res chain seq x y z
N SER A 1 13.61 -9.53 -18.25
CA SER A 1 13.23 -9.81 -16.86
C SER A 1 12.54 -11.16 -16.78
N ARG A 2 12.64 -11.85 -15.62
CA ARG A 2 12.02 -13.16 -15.36
C ARG A 2 10.50 -13.14 -15.58
N TYR A 3 9.87 -11.99 -15.40
CA TYR A 3 8.42 -11.80 -15.45
C TYR A 3 7.93 -11.05 -16.70
N LYS A 4 8.80 -10.82 -17.69
CA LYS A 4 8.48 -10.01 -18.88
C LYS A 4 7.92 -8.61 -18.54
N ALA A 5 8.21 -8.09 -17.34
CA ALA A 5 7.75 -6.79 -16.90
C ALA A 5 8.49 -5.66 -17.62
N LYS A 6 7.77 -4.63 -18.03
CA LYS A 6 8.31 -3.42 -18.63
C LYS A 6 8.33 -2.30 -17.60
N LYS A 7 9.49 -1.65 -17.41
CA LYS A 7 9.59 -0.43 -16.60
C LYS A 7 9.07 0.75 -17.41
N VAL A 8 8.17 1.52 -16.80
CA VAL A 8 7.60 2.75 -17.38
C VAL A 8 7.68 3.88 -16.35
N SER A 9 7.39 5.11 -16.77
CA SER A 9 7.23 6.23 -15.83
C SER A 9 5.94 6.06 -14.99
N THR A 10 5.90 6.69 -13.82
CA THR A 10 4.70 6.69 -12.95
C THR A 10 3.49 7.26 -13.68
N GLU A 11 3.67 8.35 -14.41
CA GLU A 11 2.60 8.97 -15.20
C GLU A 11 2.04 8.01 -16.27
N GLN A 12 2.91 7.34 -17.02
CA GLN A 12 2.50 6.35 -18.01
C GLN A 12 1.74 5.18 -17.36
N LEU A 13 2.24 4.68 -16.21
CA LEU A 13 1.57 3.62 -15.47
C LEU A 13 0.16 4.04 -15.04
N ILE A 14 0.01 5.23 -14.48
CA ILE A 14 -1.29 5.75 -14.02
C ILE A 14 -2.29 5.86 -15.19
N LYS A 15 -1.86 6.33 -16.35
CA LYS A 15 -2.72 6.50 -17.53
C LYS A 15 -3.10 5.18 -18.22
N GLU A 16 -2.20 4.20 -18.22
CA GLU A 16 -2.36 3.01 -19.08
C GLU A 16 -2.79 1.75 -18.33
N ALA A 17 -2.60 1.69 -17.00
CA ALA A 17 -2.90 0.50 -16.24
C ALA A 17 -4.40 0.27 -16.05
N ASP A 18 -4.82 -0.99 -16.11
CA ASP A 18 -6.17 -1.42 -15.75
C ASP A 18 -6.26 -1.73 -14.24
N ILE A 19 -5.15 -2.21 -13.66
CA ILE A 19 -5.03 -2.49 -12.23
C ILE A 19 -3.70 -1.91 -11.74
N ILE A 20 -3.73 -1.10 -10.68
CA ILE A 20 -2.55 -0.57 -10.01
C ILE A 20 -2.47 -1.18 -8.61
N SER A 21 -1.39 -1.90 -8.33
CA SER A 21 -1.06 -2.38 -6.98
C SER A 21 0.14 -1.60 -6.44
N ILE A 22 -0.05 -0.95 -5.29
CA ILE A 22 0.97 -0.07 -4.70
C ILE A 22 1.89 -0.88 -3.78
N HIS A 23 3.21 -0.77 -4.00
CA HIS A 23 4.25 -1.46 -3.23
C HIS A 23 5.43 -0.53 -2.89
N THR A 24 5.16 0.76 -2.70
CA THR A 24 6.19 1.77 -2.38
C THR A 24 6.17 2.14 -0.89
N LYS A 25 7.26 2.72 -0.40
CA LYS A 25 7.34 3.28 0.95
C LYS A 25 6.63 4.64 0.97
N LEU A 26 6.08 5.01 2.14
CA LEU A 26 5.63 6.37 2.38
C LEU A 26 6.85 7.25 2.73
N ASN A 27 7.03 8.33 1.99
CA ASN A 27 7.97 9.41 2.23
C ASN A 27 7.44 10.71 1.60
N ASP A 28 8.19 11.79 1.66
CA ASP A 28 7.74 13.11 1.15
C ASP A 28 7.44 13.10 -0.35
N GLU A 29 8.13 12.26 -1.14
CA GLU A 29 7.94 12.14 -2.59
C GLU A 29 6.70 11.29 -2.95
N THR A 30 6.32 10.35 -2.08
CA THR A 30 5.24 9.39 -2.35
C THR A 30 3.96 9.70 -1.59
N LYS A 31 4.01 10.64 -0.63
CA LYS A 31 2.82 11.08 0.09
C LYS A 31 1.80 11.65 -0.89
N TYR A 32 0.58 11.11 -0.82
CA TYR A 32 -0.51 11.46 -1.73
C TYR A 32 -0.15 11.40 -3.22
N MET A 33 0.71 10.44 -3.59
CA MET A 33 1.02 10.20 -5.01
C MET A 33 -0.23 9.86 -5.83
N PHE A 34 -1.27 9.35 -5.17
CA PHE A 34 -2.61 9.22 -5.70
C PHE A 34 -3.52 10.24 -5.01
N ASN A 35 -3.82 11.31 -5.71
CA ASN A 35 -4.67 12.43 -5.32
C ASN A 35 -5.68 12.72 -6.42
N LYS A 36 -6.50 13.75 -6.27
CA LYS A 36 -7.53 14.14 -7.24
C LYS A 36 -6.99 14.26 -8.67
N GLU A 37 -5.80 14.82 -8.84
CA GLU A 37 -5.20 15.04 -10.17
C GLU A 37 -4.78 13.71 -10.79
N THR A 38 -4.04 12.89 -10.05
CA THR A 38 -3.54 11.59 -10.53
C THR A 38 -4.67 10.57 -10.71
N LEU A 39 -5.68 10.57 -9.85
CA LEU A 39 -6.87 9.73 -10.01
C LEU A 39 -7.68 10.13 -11.27
N SER A 40 -7.74 11.43 -11.60
CA SER A 40 -8.49 11.91 -12.76
C SER A 40 -7.93 11.50 -14.13
N ILE A 41 -6.63 11.12 -14.19
CA ILE A 41 -5.99 10.67 -15.43
C ILE A 41 -5.93 9.14 -15.55
N MET A 42 -6.43 8.41 -14.55
CA MET A 42 -6.60 6.97 -14.62
C MET A 42 -7.72 6.60 -15.60
N LYS A 43 -7.71 5.36 -16.07
CA LYS A 43 -8.84 4.85 -16.88
C LYS A 43 -10.11 4.74 -16.01
N PRO A 44 -11.28 5.10 -16.53
CA PRO A 44 -12.54 4.93 -15.78
C PRO A 44 -12.85 3.48 -15.39
N THR A 45 -12.23 2.52 -16.06
CA THR A 45 -12.35 1.09 -15.79
C THR A 45 -11.28 0.55 -14.83
N SER A 46 -10.35 1.40 -14.40
CA SER A 46 -9.21 0.94 -13.59
C SER A 46 -9.57 0.75 -12.12
N VAL A 47 -8.79 -0.11 -11.47
CA VAL A 47 -8.87 -0.40 -10.04
C VAL A 47 -7.52 -0.12 -9.38
N ILE A 48 -7.56 0.47 -8.17
CA ILE A 48 -6.35 0.71 -7.37
C ILE A 48 -6.37 -0.14 -6.09
N ILE A 49 -5.21 -0.74 -5.75
CA ILE A 49 -5.04 -1.60 -4.58
C ILE A 49 -3.90 -1.05 -3.72
N ASN A 50 -4.17 -0.78 -2.45
CA ASN A 50 -3.17 -0.34 -1.50
C ASN A 50 -3.13 -1.24 -0.26
N CYS A 51 -2.13 -2.11 -0.21
CA CYS A 51 -1.74 -2.90 0.96
C CYS A 51 -0.33 -2.51 1.44
N ALA A 52 0.18 -1.33 1.04
CA ALA A 52 1.53 -0.89 1.38
C ALA A 52 1.55 0.00 2.62
N ARG A 53 1.09 1.24 2.51
CA ARG A 53 1.02 2.22 3.62
C ARG A 53 -0.14 3.20 3.40
N GLY A 54 -0.78 3.62 4.51
CA GLY A 54 -1.66 4.78 4.51
C GLY A 54 -0.92 6.04 4.08
N GLY A 55 -1.62 7.05 3.58
CA GLY A 55 -1.04 8.30 3.11
C GLY A 55 -0.39 8.27 1.71
N LEU A 56 -0.33 7.10 1.05
CA LEU A 56 0.07 7.02 -0.37
C LEU A 56 -1.06 7.47 -1.30
N ILE A 57 -2.30 7.27 -0.87
CA ILE A 57 -3.52 7.75 -1.52
C ILE A 57 -4.14 8.80 -0.59
N ASN A 58 -4.58 9.93 -1.13
CA ASN A 58 -5.43 10.85 -0.40
C ASN A 58 -6.83 10.23 -0.26
N GLU A 59 -7.25 9.93 0.97
CA GLU A 59 -8.47 9.18 1.26
C GLU A 59 -9.75 9.94 0.88
N VAL A 60 -9.74 11.28 1.01
CA VAL A 60 -10.86 12.15 0.58
C VAL A 60 -11.00 12.12 -0.93
N ASP A 61 -9.90 12.31 -1.65
CA ASP A 61 -9.89 12.34 -3.11
C ASP A 61 -10.28 10.96 -3.69
N LEU A 62 -9.85 9.87 -3.03
CA LEU A 62 -10.23 8.51 -3.43
C LEU A 62 -11.74 8.30 -3.29
N LYS A 63 -12.32 8.69 -2.14
CA LYS A 63 -13.77 8.61 -1.95
C LYS A 63 -14.53 9.37 -3.01
N ASP A 64 -14.10 10.59 -3.29
CA ASP A 64 -14.73 11.43 -4.32
C ASP A 64 -14.60 10.80 -5.72
N ALA A 65 -13.44 10.27 -6.06
CA ALA A 65 -13.20 9.59 -7.34
C ALA A 65 -14.10 8.37 -7.50
N LEU A 66 -14.29 7.56 -6.45
CA LEU A 66 -15.16 6.39 -6.48
C LEU A 66 -16.63 6.76 -6.57
N ASN A 67 -17.10 7.73 -5.78
CA ASN A 67 -18.48 8.15 -5.75
C ASN A 67 -18.93 8.83 -7.08
N ASN A 68 -17.99 9.49 -7.76
CA ASN A 68 -18.19 10.12 -9.07
C ASN A 68 -17.79 9.20 -10.25
N GLU A 69 -17.47 7.95 -9.99
CA GLU A 69 -17.15 6.93 -11.02
C GLU A 69 -15.97 7.35 -11.93
N VAL A 70 -15.01 8.11 -11.38
CA VAL A 70 -13.76 8.50 -12.05
C VAL A 70 -12.88 7.27 -12.28
N ILE A 71 -12.88 6.33 -11.33
CA ILE A 71 -12.27 4.99 -11.44
C ILE A 71 -13.30 3.93 -11.06
N ALA A 72 -13.08 2.69 -11.50
CA ALA A 72 -14.04 1.61 -11.31
C ALA A 72 -14.12 1.09 -9.88
N GLY A 73 -13.02 1.12 -9.12
CA GLY A 73 -13.00 0.60 -7.76
C GLY A 73 -11.66 0.73 -7.06
N ALA A 74 -11.65 0.41 -5.76
CA ALA A 74 -10.44 0.33 -4.96
C ALA A 74 -10.50 -0.78 -3.91
N ALA A 75 -9.31 -1.26 -3.48
CA ALA A 75 -9.15 -2.14 -2.34
C ALA A 75 -8.06 -1.57 -1.41
N ILE A 76 -8.38 -1.33 -0.15
CA ILE A 76 -7.54 -0.64 0.81
C ILE A 76 -7.41 -1.48 2.08
N ASP A 77 -6.19 -1.82 2.47
CA ASP A 77 -5.87 -2.55 3.71
C ASP A 77 -5.14 -1.65 4.73
N VAL A 78 -4.76 -0.43 4.36
CA VAL A 78 -3.93 0.49 5.17
C VAL A 78 -4.49 1.90 5.14
N TYR A 79 -4.40 2.63 6.25
CA TYR A 79 -5.07 3.93 6.45
C TYR A 79 -4.10 4.99 6.95
N GLU A 80 -4.43 6.26 6.76
CA GLU A 80 -3.65 7.38 7.31
C GLU A 80 -3.63 7.37 8.84
N ASN A 81 -4.78 7.02 9.43
CA ASN A 81 -4.92 6.86 10.87
C ASN A 81 -5.37 5.44 11.18
N GLU A 82 -4.58 4.71 11.95
CA GLU A 82 -4.87 3.34 12.36
C GLU A 82 -4.91 3.21 13.89
N PRO A 83 -5.83 2.42 14.45
CA PRO A 83 -6.87 1.63 13.76
C PRO A 83 -7.97 2.53 13.14
N ALA A 84 -8.42 2.18 11.94
CA ALA A 84 -9.46 2.92 11.22
C ALA A 84 -10.85 2.58 11.79
N THR A 85 -11.21 3.20 12.91
CA THR A 85 -12.53 3.04 13.54
C THR A 85 -13.57 4.02 13.01
N ASP A 86 -13.12 5.17 12.50
CA ASP A 86 -13.91 6.18 11.82
C ASP A 86 -13.05 6.75 10.69
N ASN A 87 -13.38 6.41 9.45
CA ASN A 87 -12.59 6.80 8.28
C ASN A 87 -13.47 7.41 7.20
N VAL A 88 -12.97 8.48 6.58
CA VAL A 88 -13.68 9.22 5.53
C VAL A 88 -14.12 8.34 4.37
N MET A 89 -13.37 7.29 4.03
CA MET A 89 -13.69 6.38 2.92
C MET A 89 -14.89 5.46 3.20
N PHE A 90 -15.33 5.33 4.45
CA PHE A 90 -16.46 4.44 4.76
C PHE A 90 -17.71 4.86 3.98
N GLY A 91 -18.39 3.87 3.40
CA GLY A 91 -19.56 4.07 2.58
C GLY A 91 -19.29 4.55 1.14
N ALA A 92 -18.04 4.62 0.69
CA ALA A 92 -17.74 4.89 -0.71
C ALA A 92 -18.19 3.73 -1.61
N LYS A 93 -18.60 4.05 -2.85
CA LYS A 93 -18.98 3.06 -3.86
C LYS A 93 -17.77 2.22 -4.28
N ASN A 94 -17.99 0.94 -4.59
CA ASN A 94 -16.99 0.04 -5.18
C ASN A 94 -15.65 0.00 -4.42
N LEU A 95 -15.72 0.12 -3.09
CA LEU A 95 -14.56 0.12 -2.20
C LEU A 95 -14.57 -1.10 -1.29
N LEU A 96 -13.52 -1.91 -1.37
CA LEU A 96 -13.23 -2.98 -0.43
C LEU A 96 -12.27 -2.46 0.64
N LEU A 97 -12.61 -2.63 1.91
CA LEU A 97 -11.78 -2.24 3.05
C LEU A 97 -11.48 -3.45 3.92
N THR A 98 -10.22 -3.58 4.36
CA THR A 98 -9.79 -4.57 5.34
C THR A 98 -8.99 -3.88 6.46
N PRO A 99 -9.00 -4.39 7.71
CA PRO A 99 -8.40 -3.70 8.86
C PRO A 99 -6.91 -4.03 9.04
N HIS A 100 -6.08 -3.75 8.02
CA HIS A 100 -4.62 -3.98 8.00
C HIS A 100 -4.27 -5.45 8.27
N LEU A 101 -4.75 -6.34 7.41
CA LEU A 101 -4.62 -7.79 7.57
C LEU A 101 -3.35 -8.38 6.94
N GLY A 102 -2.57 -7.62 6.18
CA GLY A 102 -1.46 -8.12 5.37
C GLY A 102 -0.43 -8.98 6.10
N ALA A 103 -0.19 -8.73 7.39
CA ALA A 103 0.70 -9.52 8.25
C ALA A 103 -0.03 -10.24 9.40
N SER A 104 -1.35 -10.38 9.34
CA SER A 104 -2.18 -10.87 10.44
C SER A 104 -2.57 -12.34 10.31
N SER A 105 -2.06 -13.06 9.30
CA SER A 105 -2.24 -14.50 9.25
C SER A 105 -1.41 -15.21 10.33
N LYS A 106 -1.88 -16.37 10.81
CA LYS A 106 -1.16 -17.15 11.82
C LYS A 106 0.26 -17.51 11.38
N GLU A 107 0.41 -17.87 10.12
CA GLU A 107 1.71 -18.20 9.52
C GLU A 107 2.63 -16.97 9.48
N ALA A 108 2.14 -15.81 9.07
CA ALA A 108 2.93 -14.59 9.02
C ALA A 108 3.42 -14.19 10.41
N GLN A 109 2.54 -14.20 11.41
CA GLN A 109 2.90 -13.89 12.81
C GLN A 109 3.93 -14.88 13.37
N SER A 110 3.75 -16.17 13.12
CA SER A 110 4.71 -17.20 13.57
C SER A 110 6.08 -17.02 12.89
N ASN A 111 6.10 -16.80 11.59
CA ASN A 111 7.34 -16.60 10.84
C ASN A 111 8.08 -15.34 11.29
N VAL A 112 7.39 -14.23 11.47
CA VAL A 112 8.00 -12.98 11.98
C VAL A 112 8.59 -13.19 13.37
N ALA A 113 7.88 -13.86 14.27
CA ALA A 113 8.38 -14.13 15.63
C ALA A 113 9.65 -14.99 15.61
N ILE A 114 9.67 -16.05 14.79
CA ILE A 114 10.83 -16.94 14.63
C ILE A 114 12.02 -16.17 14.01
N ASP A 115 11.78 -15.40 12.96
CA ASP A 115 12.82 -14.65 12.26
C ASP A 115 13.45 -13.59 13.18
N VAL A 116 12.66 -12.84 13.95
CA VAL A 116 13.17 -11.88 14.93
C VAL A 116 13.97 -12.58 16.02
N ALA A 117 13.47 -13.69 16.56
CA ALA A 117 14.20 -14.45 17.59
C ALA A 117 15.55 -14.96 17.09
N ASN A 118 15.61 -15.48 15.86
CA ASN A 118 16.85 -15.91 15.23
C ASN A 118 17.82 -14.76 15.00
N GLN A 119 17.37 -13.61 14.49
CA GLN A 119 18.20 -12.43 14.28
C GLN A 119 18.80 -11.90 15.60
N VAL A 120 18.01 -11.86 16.67
CA VAL A 120 18.49 -11.49 18.01
C VAL A 120 19.51 -12.49 18.52
N ALA A 121 19.27 -13.79 18.37
CA ALA A 121 20.20 -14.83 18.78
C ALA A 121 21.54 -14.76 18.00
N ASP A 122 21.47 -14.56 16.68
CA ASP A 122 22.65 -14.38 15.81
C ASP A 122 23.47 -13.14 16.22
N PHE A 123 22.79 -12.04 16.54
CA PHE A 123 23.46 -10.83 17.03
C PHE A 123 24.16 -11.07 18.37
N LEU A 124 23.48 -11.69 19.34
CA LEU A 124 24.05 -11.90 20.68
C LEU A 124 25.18 -12.94 20.71
N LYS A 125 25.16 -13.93 19.81
CA LYS A 125 26.18 -14.98 19.76
C LYS A 125 27.36 -14.61 18.88
N ASP A 126 27.08 -14.09 17.70
CA ASP A 126 28.06 -13.97 16.62
C ASP A 126 28.28 -12.52 16.18
N ASN A 127 27.65 -11.56 16.86
CA ASN A 127 27.66 -10.12 16.49
C ASN A 127 27.18 -9.89 15.04
N LYS A 128 26.35 -10.81 14.52
CA LYS A 128 25.84 -10.75 13.15
C LYS A 128 24.66 -9.82 13.08
N ILE A 129 24.82 -8.71 12.36
CA ILE A 129 23.76 -7.70 12.16
C ILE A 129 23.05 -7.98 10.84
N VAL A 130 21.72 -8.21 10.92
CA VAL A 130 20.87 -8.47 9.75
C VAL A 130 19.61 -7.62 9.88
N ASN A 131 19.20 -6.94 8.78
CA ASN A 131 17.98 -6.14 8.71
C ASN A 131 17.89 -5.00 9.76
N ASN A 132 19.02 -4.48 10.23
CA ASN A 132 19.03 -3.33 11.13
C ASN A 132 18.44 -2.08 10.45
N VAL A 133 17.69 -1.28 11.21
CA VAL A 133 17.08 -0.02 10.76
C VAL A 133 17.86 1.22 11.22
N ASN A 134 18.87 1.02 12.04
CA ASN A 134 19.79 2.04 12.52
C ASN A 134 21.24 1.68 12.15
N SER A 135 22.11 2.67 12.09
CA SER A 135 23.57 2.46 12.00
C SER A 135 24.15 2.24 13.40
N PHE A 136 25.03 1.28 13.54
CA PHE A 136 25.85 1.04 14.72
C PHE A 136 27.25 1.59 14.50
#